data_5f356468782d37623d1dfa6445af1c43
#
_entry.id   5f356468782d37623d1dfa6445af1c43
#
_cell.length_a   1.000
_cell.length_b   1.000
_cell.length_c   1.000
_cell.angle_alpha   90.00
_cell.angle_beta   90.00
_cell.angle_gamma   90.00
#
_symmetry.space_group_name_H-M   'P 1'
#
loop_
_entity.id
_entity.type
_entity.pdbx_description
1 polymer ?
#
loop_
_entity_poly.entity_id
_entity_poly.type
_entity_poly.pdbx_seq_one_letter_code
_entity_poly.pdbx_strand_id
1 'polypeptide(L)'
;MKIVILDCHAVNPGDLSWEPIKEIAECVIYERTSQEQVIERAKDADGILINKINITREVLDQLPQLKYIGELATGYNNIDVEAARERGVVVCNIPAYSTDSVAQHVFALLLNATTHVDHYAEAVRRGEWSKQQDFCYWDTPLMELAGKTLGIVGLGNIGQKVAMIAHALGMDISACTSKNSSDLPECIRKTTLEGLLSTSDVITLHCPLTVENARMINAETLKGVRRGAILINTGRGGLVDDQAVADALESGQLGAYCADVMTEEPPRADNPLFRQPNAFITPHIAWATREARERLMAICVENIKKFIAGEPQNVV
;
A
#
# COMPACT_ATOMS: atom_id res chain seq x y z
N MET A 1 17.73 27.60 -3.21
CA MET A 1 16.37 27.07 -3.01
C MET A 1 16.24 26.64 -1.58
N LYS A 2 15.19 27.09 -0.89
CA LYS A 2 14.87 26.66 0.48
C LYS A 2 13.78 25.60 0.45
N ILE A 3 14.07 24.43 0.99
CA ILE A 3 13.14 23.29 1.12
C ILE A 3 12.76 23.09 2.58
N VAL A 4 11.46 22.97 2.83
CA VAL A 4 10.94 22.63 4.16
C VAL A 4 10.34 21.24 4.12
N ILE A 5 10.86 20.33 4.93
CA ILE A 5 10.36 18.96 5.09
C ILE A 5 9.39 18.98 6.28
N LEU A 6 8.10 18.72 6.03
CA LEU A 6 7.05 19.00 7.00
C LEU A 6 6.67 17.80 7.88
N ASP A 7 6.70 16.57 7.35
CA ASP A 7 6.26 15.37 8.06
C ASP A 7 7.10 14.13 7.72
N CYS A 8 8.37 14.19 8.05
CA CYS A 8 9.33 13.16 7.64
C CYS A 8 9.43 11.93 8.57
N HIS A 9 8.82 11.93 9.74
CA HIS A 9 9.04 10.89 10.75
C HIS A 9 8.71 9.48 10.25
N ALA A 10 7.60 9.31 9.50
CA ALA A 10 7.22 8.00 8.96
C ALA A 10 8.22 7.50 7.90
N VAL A 11 8.76 8.41 7.08
CA VAL A 11 9.71 8.09 6.00
C VAL A 11 11.12 7.86 6.56
N ASN A 12 11.53 8.65 7.55
CA ASN A 12 12.84 8.58 8.16
C ASN A 12 12.74 8.77 9.67
N PRO A 13 12.57 7.71 10.45
CA PRO A 13 12.51 7.77 11.91
C PRO A 13 13.90 8.00 12.57
N GLY A 14 14.91 8.38 11.78
CA GLY A 14 16.27 8.66 12.25
C GLY A 14 17.33 7.66 11.78
N ASP A 15 16.95 6.70 10.91
CA ASP A 15 17.86 5.66 10.40
C ASP A 15 18.37 5.93 8.97
N LEU A 16 17.93 7.02 8.32
CA LEU A 16 18.41 7.48 7.02
C LEU A 16 18.97 8.90 7.10
N SER A 17 19.88 9.24 6.18
CA SER A 17 20.51 10.56 6.12
C SER A 17 19.73 11.54 5.25
N TRP A 18 19.59 12.80 5.73
CA TRP A 18 19.08 13.92 4.96
C TRP A 18 20.19 14.71 4.26
N GLU A 19 21.46 14.37 4.47
CA GLU A 19 22.61 15.11 3.90
C GLU A 19 22.52 15.23 2.36
N PRO A 20 22.11 14.19 1.59
CA PRO A 20 22.00 14.34 0.12
C PRO A 20 21.03 15.44 -0.34
N ILE A 21 20.02 15.78 0.47
CA ILE A 21 19.11 16.90 0.18
C ILE A 21 19.74 18.23 0.64
N LYS A 22 20.40 18.25 1.80
CA LYS A 22 21.07 19.44 2.34
C LYS A 22 22.23 19.92 1.47
N GLU A 23 22.89 19.02 0.75
CA GLU A 23 23.95 19.36 -0.21
C GLU A 23 23.45 20.13 -1.43
N ILE A 24 22.17 20.01 -1.77
CA ILE A 24 21.57 20.63 -2.98
C ILE A 24 20.59 21.76 -2.68
N ALA A 25 20.16 21.91 -1.43
CA ALA A 25 19.22 22.94 -1.00
C ALA A 25 19.39 23.30 0.47
N GLU A 26 19.03 24.52 0.85
CA GLU A 26 18.86 24.89 2.27
C GLU A 26 17.63 24.14 2.81
N CYS A 27 17.82 23.36 3.89
CA CYS A 27 16.77 22.49 4.44
C CYS A 27 16.37 22.87 5.86
N VAL A 28 15.06 22.97 6.09
CA VAL A 28 14.47 22.97 7.43
C VAL A 28 13.64 21.69 7.56
N ILE A 29 13.85 20.93 8.64
CA ILE A 29 13.28 19.59 8.81
C ILE A 29 12.41 19.57 10.06
N TYR A 30 11.14 19.19 9.88
CA TYR A 30 10.18 18.91 10.94
C TYR A 30 9.78 17.44 10.87
N GLU A 31 9.89 16.73 11.99
CA GLU A 31 9.46 15.33 12.07
C GLU A 31 7.95 15.19 11.87
N ARG A 32 7.19 16.09 12.49
CA ARG A 32 5.72 16.14 12.43
C ARG A 32 5.26 17.58 12.36
N THR A 33 4.23 17.83 11.55
CA THR A 33 3.59 19.14 11.41
C THR A 33 2.08 18.93 11.43
N SER A 34 1.37 19.61 12.33
CA SER A 34 -0.09 19.60 12.27
C SER A 34 -0.60 20.46 11.11
N GLN A 35 -1.84 20.23 10.67
CA GLN A 35 -2.41 20.96 9.52
C GLN A 35 -2.40 22.48 9.76
N GLU A 36 -2.61 22.92 10.99
CA GLU A 36 -2.63 24.36 11.37
C GLU A 36 -1.24 25.00 11.31
N GLN A 37 -0.17 24.20 11.42
CA GLN A 37 1.21 24.68 11.39
C GLN A 37 1.81 24.74 9.98
N VAL A 38 1.14 24.15 8.98
CA VAL A 38 1.68 24.02 7.61
C VAL A 38 2.06 25.38 7.04
N ILE A 39 1.15 26.34 7.08
CA ILE A 39 1.33 27.67 6.49
C ILE A 39 2.49 28.41 7.18
N GLU A 40 2.51 28.42 8.52
CA GLU A 40 3.58 29.10 9.27
C GLU A 40 4.96 28.54 8.93
N ARG A 41 5.08 27.21 8.84
CA ARG A 41 6.35 26.53 8.57
C ARG A 41 6.79 26.63 7.12
N ALA A 42 5.85 26.69 6.17
CA ALA A 42 6.12 26.69 4.74
C ALA A 42 6.17 28.09 4.11
N LYS A 43 5.77 29.16 4.83
CA LYS A 43 5.59 30.52 4.27
C LYS A 43 6.78 31.08 3.50
N ASP A 44 8.01 30.74 3.90
CA ASP A 44 9.25 31.20 3.29
C ASP A 44 9.95 30.12 2.46
N ALA A 45 9.26 29.01 2.13
CA ALA A 45 9.80 27.90 1.37
C ALA A 45 9.64 28.09 -0.14
N ASP A 46 10.68 27.83 -0.91
CA ASP A 46 10.57 27.63 -2.37
C ASP A 46 9.96 26.28 -2.70
N GLY A 47 10.20 25.26 -1.84
CA GLY A 47 9.67 23.91 -2.01
C GLY A 47 9.35 23.25 -0.66
N ILE A 48 8.38 22.35 -0.67
CA ILE A 48 8.06 21.51 0.49
C ILE A 48 8.19 20.03 0.14
N LEU A 49 8.59 19.21 1.13
CA LEU A 49 8.50 17.76 1.06
C LEU A 49 7.48 17.31 2.11
N ILE A 50 6.55 16.47 1.67
CA ILE A 50 5.44 15.99 2.51
C ILE A 50 5.21 14.50 2.30
N ASN A 51 4.53 13.86 3.24
CA ASN A 51 4.12 12.45 3.12
C ASN A 51 2.61 12.26 3.34
N LYS A 52 2.02 12.90 4.37
CA LYS A 52 0.61 12.73 4.75
C LYS A 52 -0.14 14.04 5.00
N ILE A 53 0.56 15.16 4.96
CA ILE A 53 -0.06 16.48 5.11
C ILE A 53 -0.96 16.78 3.91
N ASN A 54 -2.15 17.33 4.17
CA ASN A 54 -3.04 17.75 3.09
C ASN A 54 -2.63 19.14 2.58
N ILE A 55 -2.40 19.24 1.29
CA ILE A 55 -2.15 20.50 0.58
C ILE A 55 -3.36 20.81 -0.28
N THR A 56 -4.29 21.55 0.33
CA THR A 56 -5.52 22.00 -0.33
C THR A 56 -5.29 23.31 -1.08
N ARG A 57 -6.29 23.73 -1.88
CA ARG A 57 -6.31 25.03 -2.56
C ARG A 57 -6.09 26.18 -1.57
N GLU A 58 -6.74 26.14 -0.41
CA GLU A 58 -6.64 27.18 0.63
C GLU A 58 -5.23 27.28 1.22
N VAL A 59 -4.51 26.14 1.35
CA VAL A 59 -3.12 26.13 1.78
C VAL A 59 -2.23 26.76 0.70
N LEU A 60 -2.43 26.39 -0.57
CA LEU A 60 -1.67 26.92 -1.70
C LEU A 60 -1.86 28.42 -1.86
N ASP A 61 -3.08 28.97 -1.62
CA ASP A 61 -3.37 30.38 -1.67
C ASP A 61 -2.56 31.22 -0.68
N GLN A 62 -2.15 30.59 0.44
CA GLN A 62 -1.38 31.25 1.49
C GLN A 62 0.14 31.03 1.36
N LEU A 63 0.58 30.31 0.32
CA LEU A 63 1.99 30.03 0.02
C LEU A 63 2.41 30.56 -1.36
N PRO A 64 2.34 31.89 -1.61
CA PRO A 64 2.56 32.46 -2.95
C PRO A 64 4.01 32.29 -3.47
N GLN A 65 4.98 31.96 -2.62
CA GLN A 65 6.36 31.75 -3.02
C GLN A 65 6.66 30.29 -3.36
N LEU A 66 5.74 29.36 -3.06
CA LEU A 66 5.94 27.94 -3.29
C LEU A 66 6.02 27.63 -4.78
N LYS A 67 7.04 26.87 -5.20
CA LYS A 67 7.28 26.46 -6.59
C LYS A 67 7.33 24.96 -6.76
N TYR A 68 7.55 24.21 -5.68
CA TYR A 68 7.77 22.78 -5.71
C TYR A 68 7.10 22.06 -4.54
N ILE A 69 6.45 20.94 -4.82
CA ILE A 69 5.95 19.99 -3.84
C ILE A 69 6.52 18.62 -4.17
N GLY A 70 7.29 18.03 -3.27
CA GLY A 70 7.75 16.64 -3.36
C GLY A 70 6.90 15.78 -2.43
N GLU A 71 6.05 14.94 -2.99
CA GLU A 71 5.35 13.91 -2.23
C GLU A 71 6.28 12.73 -1.96
N LEU A 72 6.55 12.43 -0.70
CA LEU A 72 7.41 11.31 -0.27
C LEU A 72 6.62 9.98 -0.27
N ALA A 73 5.87 9.75 -1.33
CA ALA A 73 5.08 8.56 -1.57
C ALA A 73 4.77 8.41 -3.06
N THR A 74 4.23 7.24 -3.46
CA THR A 74 3.67 7.05 -4.80
C THR A 74 2.28 7.69 -4.94
N GLY A 75 1.42 7.55 -3.91
CA GLY A 75 0.08 8.14 -3.90
C GLY A 75 0.12 9.61 -3.44
N TYR A 76 -0.59 10.47 -4.13
CA TYR A 76 -0.63 11.93 -3.91
C TYR A 76 -2.06 12.47 -3.71
N ASN A 77 -2.97 11.66 -3.23
CA ASN A 77 -4.37 12.03 -3.02
C ASN A 77 -4.57 13.14 -1.95
N ASN A 78 -3.54 13.43 -1.16
CA ASN A 78 -3.47 14.51 -0.17
C ASN A 78 -3.10 15.88 -0.77
N ILE A 79 -2.87 15.98 -2.09
CA ILE A 79 -2.49 17.23 -2.76
C ILE A 79 -3.57 17.60 -3.79
N ASP A 80 -4.05 18.84 -3.76
CA ASP A 80 -4.83 19.45 -4.86
C ASP A 80 -3.89 19.79 -6.01
N VAL A 81 -3.62 18.80 -6.87
CA VAL A 81 -2.68 18.92 -8.00
C VAL A 81 -3.19 19.93 -9.03
N GLU A 82 -4.49 20.04 -9.22
CA GLU A 82 -5.07 21.02 -10.15
C GLU A 82 -4.83 22.44 -9.66
N ALA A 83 -5.11 22.71 -8.39
CA ALA A 83 -4.81 23.99 -7.78
C ALA A 83 -3.32 24.34 -7.79
N ALA A 84 -2.44 23.34 -7.60
CA ALA A 84 -0.98 23.53 -7.69
C ALA A 84 -0.57 23.93 -9.11
N ARG A 85 -1.09 23.23 -10.13
CA ARG A 85 -0.81 23.51 -11.55
C ARG A 85 -1.27 24.92 -11.98
N GLU A 86 -2.47 25.36 -11.55
CA GLU A 86 -2.98 26.70 -11.80
C GLU A 86 -2.04 27.82 -11.28
N ARG A 87 -1.26 27.53 -10.23
CA ARG A 87 -0.30 28.46 -9.60
C ARG A 87 1.13 28.29 -10.10
N GLY A 88 1.35 27.37 -11.03
CA GLY A 88 2.69 27.05 -11.53
C GLY A 88 3.56 26.31 -10.52
N VAL A 89 2.97 25.66 -9.52
CA VAL A 89 3.67 24.82 -8.56
C VAL A 89 3.84 23.43 -9.16
N VAL A 90 5.08 22.97 -9.27
CA VAL A 90 5.40 21.62 -9.77
C VAL A 90 5.22 20.61 -8.63
N VAL A 91 4.41 19.59 -8.87
CA VAL A 91 4.20 18.48 -7.92
C VAL A 91 4.88 17.23 -8.47
N CYS A 92 5.81 16.65 -7.69
CA CYS A 92 6.47 15.41 -8.02
C CYS A 92 6.19 14.35 -6.97
N ASN A 93 5.96 13.11 -7.40
CA ASN A 93 5.82 11.96 -6.52
C ASN A 93 7.04 11.01 -6.61
N ILE A 94 7.00 9.90 -5.88
CA ILE A 94 8.03 8.87 -5.93
C ILE A 94 7.43 7.57 -6.49
N PRO A 95 7.50 7.32 -7.81
CA PRO A 95 6.93 6.12 -8.39
C PRO A 95 7.79 4.88 -8.10
N ALA A 96 7.14 3.71 -7.98
CA ALA A 96 7.72 2.36 -7.98
C ALA A 96 8.83 2.05 -6.93
N TYR A 97 9.08 2.92 -5.96
CA TYR A 97 10.15 2.73 -4.97
C TYR A 97 9.93 1.51 -4.05
N SER A 98 8.69 1.16 -3.78
CA SER A 98 8.30 0.10 -2.83
C SER A 98 7.76 -1.17 -3.51
N THR A 99 7.89 -1.32 -4.83
CA THR A 99 7.31 -2.45 -5.58
C THR A 99 7.71 -3.80 -4.98
N ASP A 100 9.00 -4.03 -4.74
CA ASP A 100 9.50 -5.29 -4.18
C ASP A 100 9.06 -5.49 -2.73
N SER A 101 9.11 -4.43 -1.93
CA SER A 101 8.70 -4.44 -0.52
C SER A 101 7.21 -4.80 -0.38
N VAL A 102 6.33 -4.15 -1.15
CA VAL A 102 4.89 -4.44 -1.11
C VAL A 102 4.60 -5.85 -1.60
N ALA A 103 5.23 -6.31 -2.68
CA ALA A 103 5.05 -7.67 -3.16
C ALA A 103 5.51 -8.71 -2.11
N GLN A 104 6.65 -8.49 -1.46
CA GLN A 104 7.11 -9.32 -0.34
C GLN A 104 6.09 -9.35 0.80
N HIS A 105 5.52 -8.21 1.16
CA HIS A 105 4.54 -8.10 2.24
C HIS A 105 3.23 -8.82 1.93
N VAL A 106 2.76 -8.78 0.67
CA VAL A 106 1.62 -9.58 0.19
C VAL A 106 1.83 -11.06 0.49
N PHE A 107 3.03 -11.59 0.17
CA PHE A 107 3.34 -13.01 0.44
C PHE A 107 3.59 -13.30 1.92
N ALA A 108 4.14 -12.36 2.68
CA ALA A 108 4.25 -12.52 4.13
C ALA A 108 2.85 -12.71 4.77
N LEU A 109 1.88 -11.87 4.41
CA LEU A 109 0.50 -12.00 4.85
C LEU A 109 -0.16 -13.29 4.35
N LEU A 110 -0.04 -13.60 3.05
CA LEU A 110 -0.63 -14.79 2.45
C LEU A 110 -0.09 -16.08 3.09
N LEU A 111 1.23 -16.18 3.21
CA LEU A 111 1.87 -17.36 3.81
C LEU A 111 1.50 -17.50 5.28
N ASN A 112 1.37 -16.39 6.03
CA ASN A 112 0.89 -16.46 7.40
C ASN A 112 -0.57 -16.92 7.48
N ALA A 113 -1.45 -16.40 6.62
CA ALA A 113 -2.86 -16.81 6.58
C ALA A 113 -3.09 -18.27 6.14
N THR A 114 -2.12 -18.88 5.43
CA THR A 114 -2.23 -20.25 4.93
C THR A 114 -1.49 -21.28 5.77
N THR A 115 -0.43 -20.89 6.48
CA THR A 115 0.42 -21.78 7.26
C THR A 115 0.41 -21.46 8.76
N HIS A 116 -0.18 -20.35 9.18
CA HIS A 116 -0.33 -19.89 10.57
C HIS A 116 0.99 -19.90 11.37
N VAL A 117 2.08 -19.44 10.73
CA VAL A 117 3.44 -19.48 11.32
C VAL A 117 3.52 -18.75 12.65
N ASP A 118 2.89 -17.57 12.76
CA ASP A 118 2.84 -16.77 13.98
C ASP A 118 2.13 -17.51 15.13
N HIS A 119 0.97 -18.12 14.86
CA HIS A 119 0.19 -18.92 15.81
C HIS A 119 1.02 -20.10 16.36
N TYR A 120 1.60 -20.92 15.46
CA TYR A 120 2.39 -22.08 15.89
C TYR A 120 3.70 -21.70 16.57
N ALA A 121 4.37 -20.64 16.10
CA ALA A 121 5.58 -20.15 16.77
C ALA A 121 5.29 -19.69 18.20
N GLU A 122 4.16 -19.02 18.42
CA GLU A 122 3.75 -18.61 19.76
C GLU A 122 3.30 -19.79 20.63
N ALA A 123 2.55 -20.74 20.08
CA ALA A 123 2.17 -21.98 20.78
C ALA A 123 3.40 -22.80 21.23
N VAL A 124 4.42 -22.90 20.36
CA VAL A 124 5.70 -23.58 20.73
C VAL A 124 6.41 -22.85 21.86
N ARG A 125 6.47 -21.49 21.87
CA ARG A 125 7.06 -20.70 22.97
C ARG A 125 6.33 -20.93 24.29
N ARG A 126 5.00 -21.11 24.26
CA ARG A 126 4.19 -21.49 25.44
C ARG A 126 4.34 -22.92 25.87
N GLY A 127 5.15 -23.75 25.19
CA GLY A 127 5.42 -25.15 25.50
C GLY A 127 4.26 -26.08 25.11
N GLU A 128 3.36 -25.69 24.22
CA GLU A 128 2.22 -26.52 23.83
C GLU A 128 2.65 -27.76 23.04
N TRP A 129 3.67 -27.64 22.20
CA TRP A 129 4.22 -28.79 21.48
C TRP A 129 4.81 -29.83 22.41
N SER A 130 5.51 -29.42 23.48
CA SER A 130 6.10 -30.37 24.47
C SER A 130 5.07 -31.16 25.25
N LYS A 131 3.79 -30.80 25.19
CA LYS A 131 2.68 -31.49 25.86
C LYS A 131 1.99 -32.49 24.95
N GLN A 132 2.34 -32.54 23.66
CA GLN A 132 1.71 -33.42 22.69
C GLN A 132 2.24 -34.87 22.85
N GLN A 133 1.38 -35.83 22.51
CA GLN A 133 1.77 -37.24 22.45
C GLN A 133 2.52 -37.59 21.15
N ASP A 134 2.15 -36.89 20.05
CA ASP A 134 2.72 -37.10 18.74
C ASP A 134 3.88 -36.12 18.47
N PHE A 135 4.71 -36.46 17.48
CA PHE A 135 5.85 -35.62 17.06
C PHE A 135 5.42 -34.29 16.41
N CYS A 136 4.15 -34.14 16.04
CA CYS A 136 3.56 -32.94 15.44
C CYS A 136 2.12 -32.77 15.90
N TYR A 137 1.58 -31.55 15.72
CA TYR A 137 0.16 -31.25 15.86
C TYR A 137 -0.21 -30.06 15.01
N TRP A 138 -1.46 -29.97 14.66
CA TRP A 138 -2.08 -28.77 14.09
C TRP A 138 -3.54 -28.66 14.55
N ASP A 139 -3.99 -27.44 14.80
CA ASP A 139 -5.34 -27.10 15.29
C ASP A 139 -6.10 -26.16 14.33
N THR A 140 -5.43 -25.77 13.23
CA THR A 140 -5.99 -24.94 12.17
C THR A 140 -5.78 -25.61 10.81
N PRO A 141 -6.70 -25.42 9.82
CA PRO A 141 -6.47 -25.89 8.46
C PRO A 141 -5.24 -25.25 7.83
N LEU A 142 -4.34 -26.05 7.27
CA LEU A 142 -3.18 -25.60 6.53
C LEU A 142 -3.48 -25.68 5.02
N MET A 143 -3.03 -24.70 4.25
CA MET A 143 -3.25 -24.62 2.80
C MET A 143 -1.93 -24.58 2.05
N GLU A 144 -1.78 -25.42 1.03
CA GLU A 144 -0.71 -25.35 0.05
C GLU A 144 -1.13 -24.43 -1.11
N LEU A 145 -0.23 -23.57 -1.58
CA LEU A 145 -0.51 -22.61 -2.65
C LEU A 145 -0.39 -23.21 -4.05
N ALA A 146 0.41 -24.25 -4.24
CA ALA A 146 0.58 -24.89 -5.55
C ALA A 146 -0.77 -25.39 -6.11
N GLY A 147 -1.06 -25.08 -7.37
CA GLY A 147 -2.34 -25.39 -8.03
C GLY A 147 -3.54 -24.54 -7.58
N LYS A 148 -3.36 -23.56 -6.70
CA LYS A 148 -4.40 -22.57 -6.36
C LYS A 148 -4.40 -21.39 -7.32
N THR A 149 -5.57 -20.79 -7.53
CA THR A 149 -5.71 -19.63 -8.40
C THR A 149 -5.54 -18.32 -7.62
N LEU A 150 -4.56 -17.50 -8.03
CA LEU A 150 -4.43 -16.10 -7.59
C LEU A 150 -5.13 -15.17 -8.58
N GLY A 151 -6.14 -14.46 -8.12
CA GLY A 151 -6.80 -13.37 -8.85
C GLY A 151 -6.20 -12.02 -8.49
N ILE A 152 -5.68 -11.29 -9.48
CA ILE A 152 -5.03 -9.99 -9.30
C ILE A 152 -5.91 -8.89 -9.89
N VAL A 153 -6.38 -7.96 -9.06
CA VAL A 153 -7.10 -6.76 -9.50
C VAL A 153 -6.12 -5.60 -9.63
N GLY A 154 -5.78 -5.24 -10.86
CA GLY A 154 -4.77 -4.24 -11.16
C GLY A 154 -3.38 -4.84 -11.41
N LEU A 155 -2.92 -4.83 -12.66
CA LEU A 155 -1.65 -5.40 -13.09
C LEU A 155 -0.61 -4.31 -13.42
N GLY A 156 -0.43 -3.36 -12.45
CA GLY A 156 0.67 -2.39 -12.45
C GLY A 156 2.00 -3.02 -12.02
N ASN A 157 2.98 -2.21 -11.59
CA ASN A 157 4.30 -2.71 -11.17
C ASN A 157 4.20 -3.74 -10.03
N ILE A 158 3.41 -3.44 -9.00
CA ILE A 158 3.21 -4.34 -7.85
C ILE A 158 2.47 -5.61 -8.27
N GLY A 159 1.35 -5.49 -8.99
CA GLY A 159 0.56 -6.65 -9.42
C GLY A 159 1.35 -7.59 -10.32
N GLN A 160 2.21 -7.08 -11.21
CA GLN A 160 3.12 -7.90 -12.02
C GLN A 160 4.16 -8.63 -11.16
N LYS A 161 4.77 -7.93 -10.19
CA LYS A 161 5.75 -8.56 -9.28
C LYS A 161 5.10 -9.67 -8.45
N VAL A 162 3.89 -9.41 -7.92
CA VAL A 162 3.09 -10.42 -7.19
C VAL A 162 2.77 -11.62 -8.08
N ALA A 163 2.35 -11.39 -9.34
CA ALA A 163 2.09 -12.47 -10.30
C ALA A 163 3.31 -13.38 -10.49
N MET A 164 4.51 -12.79 -10.68
CA MET A 164 5.74 -13.56 -10.88
C MET A 164 6.12 -14.41 -9.67
N ILE A 165 5.96 -13.88 -8.46
CA ILE A 165 6.24 -14.64 -7.22
C ILE A 165 5.21 -15.77 -7.05
N ALA A 166 3.93 -15.50 -7.28
CA ALA A 166 2.87 -16.50 -7.22
C ALA A 166 3.10 -17.64 -8.23
N HIS A 167 3.50 -17.30 -9.45
CA HIS A 167 3.86 -18.29 -10.47
C HIS A 167 5.02 -19.19 -10.02
N ALA A 168 6.04 -18.61 -9.38
CA ALA A 168 7.16 -19.39 -8.82
C ALA A 168 6.75 -20.31 -7.66
N LEU A 169 5.64 -19.99 -6.96
CA LEU A 169 5.02 -20.86 -5.94
C LEU A 169 4.02 -21.87 -6.54
N GLY A 170 3.95 -22.00 -7.86
CA GLY A 170 3.10 -22.97 -8.55
C GLY A 170 1.61 -22.59 -8.60
N MET A 171 1.27 -21.31 -8.40
CA MET A 171 -0.12 -20.83 -8.52
C MET A 171 -0.50 -20.56 -9.97
N ASP A 172 -1.79 -20.75 -10.30
CA ASP A 172 -2.40 -20.27 -11.53
C ASP A 172 -2.78 -18.80 -11.38
N ILE A 173 -2.46 -17.98 -12.40
CA ILE A 173 -2.65 -16.52 -12.30
C ILE A 173 -3.78 -16.04 -13.21
N SER A 174 -4.73 -15.32 -12.65
CA SER A 174 -5.73 -14.55 -13.41
C SER A 174 -5.68 -13.06 -13.02
N ALA A 175 -5.94 -12.18 -13.99
CA ALA A 175 -5.87 -10.74 -13.74
C ALA A 175 -7.06 -9.99 -14.35
N CYS A 176 -7.63 -9.09 -13.55
CA CYS A 176 -8.52 -8.03 -14.00
C CYS A 176 -7.69 -6.75 -14.21
N THR A 177 -7.49 -6.36 -15.47
CA THR A 177 -6.60 -5.27 -15.86
C THR A 177 -7.06 -4.58 -17.13
N SER A 178 -6.74 -3.28 -17.28
CA SER A 178 -6.95 -2.52 -18.52
C SER A 178 -5.98 -2.88 -19.65
N LYS A 179 -4.87 -3.57 -19.35
CA LYS A 179 -3.90 -4.00 -20.38
C LYS A 179 -4.55 -4.95 -21.39
N ASN A 180 -4.07 -4.95 -22.64
CA ASN A 180 -4.52 -5.92 -23.63
C ASN A 180 -4.01 -7.33 -23.28
N SER A 181 -4.74 -8.35 -23.69
CA SER A 181 -4.32 -9.74 -23.45
C SER A 181 -2.99 -10.09 -24.12
N SER A 182 -2.70 -9.48 -25.28
CA SER A 182 -1.42 -9.61 -26.00
C SER A 182 -0.22 -9.07 -25.25
N ASP A 183 -0.44 -8.17 -24.29
CA ASP A 183 0.63 -7.50 -23.53
C ASP A 183 0.92 -8.21 -22.20
N LEU A 184 0.21 -9.29 -21.92
CA LEU A 184 0.35 -10.06 -20.69
C LEU A 184 1.37 -11.21 -20.87
N PRO A 185 2.16 -11.52 -19.84
CA PRO A 185 2.93 -12.77 -19.81
C PRO A 185 2.01 -13.99 -20.01
N GLU A 186 2.50 -15.01 -20.71
CA GLU A 186 1.74 -16.25 -21.00
C GLU A 186 1.13 -16.93 -19.78
N CYS A 187 1.78 -16.81 -18.62
CA CYS A 187 1.32 -17.38 -17.35
C CYS A 187 0.15 -16.60 -16.73
N ILE A 188 -0.30 -15.47 -17.31
CA ILE A 188 -1.37 -14.63 -16.75
C ILE A 188 -2.58 -14.63 -17.66
N ARG A 189 -3.70 -15.18 -17.19
CA ARG A 189 -4.98 -15.16 -17.90
C ARG A 189 -5.75 -13.87 -17.57
N LYS A 190 -6.11 -13.09 -18.59
CA LYS A 190 -7.02 -11.95 -18.43
C LYS A 190 -8.44 -12.42 -18.18
N THR A 191 -9.15 -11.78 -17.23
CA THR A 191 -10.57 -12.06 -16.92
C THR A 191 -11.29 -10.78 -16.47
N THR A 192 -12.61 -10.84 -16.35
CA THR A 192 -13.43 -9.79 -15.72
C THR A 192 -13.30 -9.83 -14.21
N LEU A 193 -13.73 -8.77 -13.50
CA LEU A 193 -13.76 -8.78 -12.04
C LEU A 193 -14.64 -9.91 -11.50
N GLU A 194 -15.84 -10.07 -12.03
CA GLU A 194 -16.78 -11.13 -11.63
C GLU A 194 -16.17 -12.54 -11.83
N GLY A 195 -15.59 -12.79 -13.00
CA GLY A 195 -14.91 -14.06 -13.28
C GLY A 195 -13.73 -14.31 -12.37
N LEU A 196 -12.95 -13.27 -12.02
CA LEU A 196 -11.85 -13.35 -11.07
C LEU A 196 -12.36 -13.70 -9.66
N LEU A 197 -13.37 -12.99 -9.17
CA LEU A 197 -13.92 -13.20 -7.82
C LEU A 197 -14.50 -14.61 -7.64
N SER A 198 -15.17 -15.15 -8.67
CA SER A 198 -15.83 -16.47 -8.59
C SER A 198 -14.88 -17.65 -8.72
N THR A 199 -13.69 -17.47 -9.29
CA THR A 199 -12.77 -18.59 -9.58
C THR A 199 -11.49 -18.60 -8.74
N SER A 200 -11.16 -17.50 -8.06
CA SER A 200 -9.88 -17.38 -7.34
C SER A 200 -9.96 -17.95 -5.93
N ASP A 201 -8.94 -18.70 -5.53
CA ASP A 201 -8.70 -19.12 -4.14
C ASP A 201 -8.12 -17.98 -3.30
N VAL A 202 -7.33 -17.12 -3.93
CA VAL A 202 -6.72 -15.92 -3.34
C VAL A 202 -6.99 -14.73 -4.26
N ILE A 203 -7.43 -13.62 -3.71
CA ILE A 203 -7.72 -12.37 -4.43
C ILE A 203 -6.82 -11.29 -3.85
N THR A 204 -6.11 -10.53 -4.69
CA THR A 204 -5.26 -9.43 -4.24
C THR A 204 -5.50 -8.14 -5.03
N LEU A 205 -5.59 -7.02 -4.29
CA LEU A 205 -5.96 -5.72 -4.85
C LEU A 205 -4.73 -4.83 -5.02
N HIS A 206 -4.44 -4.43 -6.28
CA HIS A 206 -3.32 -3.58 -6.67
C HIS A 206 -3.73 -2.46 -7.63
N CYS A 207 -5.02 -2.16 -7.72
CA CYS A 207 -5.53 -1.02 -8.48
C CYS A 207 -5.50 0.27 -7.64
N PRO A 208 -5.40 1.46 -8.24
CA PRO A 208 -5.61 2.72 -7.55
C PRO A 208 -7.08 2.84 -7.10
N LEU A 209 -7.31 3.60 -6.03
CA LEU A 209 -8.66 3.96 -5.60
C LEU A 209 -9.17 5.13 -6.46
N THR A 210 -10.35 4.97 -7.03
CA THR A 210 -11.10 6.00 -7.76
C THR A 210 -12.53 6.08 -7.23
N VAL A 211 -13.30 7.07 -7.69
CA VAL A 211 -14.72 7.19 -7.32
C VAL A 211 -15.51 5.97 -7.80
N GLU A 212 -15.17 5.44 -8.98
CA GLU A 212 -15.90 4.33 -9.62
C GLU A 212 -15.64 2.99 -8.93
N ASN A 213 -14.48 2.80 -8.32
CA ASN A 213 -14.12 1.52 -7.69
C ASN A 213 -14.10 1.59 -6.15
N ALA A 214 -14.53 2.72 -5.57
CA ALA A 214 -14.70 2.82 -4.13
C ALA A 214 -15.67 1.74 -3.63
N ARG A 215 -15.24 1.00 -2.59
CA ARG A 215 -15.97 -0.15 -2.06
C ARG A 215 -16.35 -1.18 -3.11
N MET A 216 -15.46 -1.44 -4.08
CA MET A 216 -15.70 -2.47 -5.10
C MET A 216 -15.82 -3.88 -4.48
N ILE A 217 -15.22 -4.10 -3.32
CA ILE A 217 -15.45 -5.28 -2.49
C ILE A 217 -16.45 -4.89 -1.40
N ASN A 218 -17.69 -5.34 -1.56
CA ASN A 218 -18.82 -5.03 -0.70
C ASN A 218 -19.74 -6.26 -0.53
N ALA A 219 -20.82 -6.14 0.22
CA ALA A 219 -21.72 -7.23 0.52
C ALA A 219 -22.31 -7.92 -0.75
N GLU A 220 -22.50 -7.18 -1.84
CA GLU A 220 -23.05 -7.76 -3.07
C GLU A 220 -21.98 -8.52 -3.85
N THR A 221 -20.79 -7.91 -4.05
CA THR A 221 -19.69 -8.57 -4.77
C THR A 221 -19.14 -9.77 -4.01
N LEU A 222 -19.16 -9.74 -2.68
CA LEU A 222 -18.74 -10.86 -1.84
C LEU A 222 -19.62 -12.11 -1.97
N LYS A 223 -20.89 -11.98 -2.38
CA LYS A 223 -21.74 -13.14 -2.68
C LYS A 223 -21.21 -13.98 -3.86
N GLY A 224 -20.56 -13.31 -4.82
CA GLY A 224 -19.96 -13.96 -5.99
C GLY A 224 -18.55 -14.49 -5.76
N VAL A 225 -17.94 -14.21 -4.62
CA VAL A 225 -16.59 -14.71 -4.29
C VAL A 225 -16.64 -16.20 -4.01
N ARG A 226 -15.62 -16.94 -4.43
CA ARG A 226 -15.46 -18.35 -4.09
C ARG A 226 -15.43 -18.52 -2.57
N ARG A 227 -16.28 -19.39 -2.02
CA ARG A 227 -16.38 -19.62 -0.59
C ARG A 227 -15.02 -20.06 0.00
N GLY A 228 -14.61 -19.42 1.10
CA GLY A 228 -13.34 -19.68 1.76
C GLY A 228 -12.13 -19.02 1.09
N ALA A 229 -12.33 -18.17 0.09
CA ALA A 229 -11.23 -17.44 -0.55
C ALA A 229 -10.53 -16.49 0.44
N ILE A 230 -9.25 -16.24 0.19
CA ILE A 230 -8.45 -15.25 0.92
C ILE A 230 -8.47 -13.94 0.14
N LEU A 231 -8.82 -12.84 0.79
CA LEU A 231 -8.76 -11.49 0.22
C LEU A 231 -7.55 -10.74 0.78
N ILE A 232 -6.74 -10.14 -0.10
CA ILE A 232 -5.56 -9.35 0.27
C ILE A 232 -5.68 -7.92 -0.23
N ASN A 233 -5.50 -6.94 0.65
CA ASN A 233 -5.50 -5.53 0.28
C ASN A 233 -4.27 -4.80 0.85
N THR A 234 -3.28 -4.57 0.01
CA THR A 234 -2.10 -3.71 0.28
C THR A 234 -2.11 -2.44 -0.58
N GLY A 235 -3.24 -2.14 -1.20
CA GLY A 235 -3.43 -0.97 -2.07
C GLY A 235 -4.02 0.24 -1.35
N ARG A 236 -5.34 0.27 -1.23
CA ARG A 236 -6.09 1.34 -0.55
C ARG A 236 -7.26 0.75 0.21
N GLY A 237 -7.44 1.17 1.48
CA GLY A 237 -8.54 0.70 2.33
C GLY A 237 -9.92 0.95 1.72
N GLY A 238 -10.12 2.10 1.10
CA GLY A 238 -11.38 2.47 0.46
C GLY A 238 -11.84 1.58 -0.71
N LEU A 239 -11.03 0.60 -1.14
CA LEU A 239 -11.46 -0.42 -2.12
C LEU A 239 -12.41 -1.46 -1.53
N VAL A 240 -12.46 -1.58 -0.21
CA VAL A 240 -13.30 -2.55 0.51
C VAL A 240 -14.30 -1.86 1.44
N ASP A 241 -15.39 -2.53 1.72
CA ASP A 241 -16.31 -2.19 2.80
C ASP A 241 -15.95 -3.04 4.02
N ASP A 242 -15.42 -2.41 5.07
CA ASP A 242 -14.90 -3.09 6.27
C ASP A 242 -15.98 -3.95 6.96
N GLN A 243 -17.24 -3.48 7.02
CA GLN A 243 -18.33 -4.24 7.63
C GLN A 243 -18.70 -5.46 6.79
N ALA A 244 -18.80 -5.29 5.48
CA ALA A 244 -19.13 -6.40 4.57
C ALA A 244 -18.04 -7.49 4.59
N VAL A 245 -16.77 -7.10 4.72
CA VAL A 245 -15.65 -8.04 4.84
C VAL A 245 -15.72 -8.75 6.20
N ALA A 246 -16.00 -8.05 7.30
CA ALA A 246 -16.16 -8.67 8.61
C ALA A 246 -17.31 -9.70 8.64
N ASP A 247 -18.46 -9.37 8.06
CA ASP A 247 -19.61 -10.29 7.94
C ASP A 247 -19.28 -11.51 7.07
N ALA A 248 -18.49 -11.31 6.00
CA ALA A 248 -18.03 -12.40 5.14
C ALA A 248 -17.04 -13.34 5.84
N LEU A 249 -16.18 -12.81 6.71
CA LEU A 249 -15.29 -13.62 7.55
C LEU A 249 -16.08 -14.43 8.59
N GLU A 250 -17.04 -13.81 9.27
CA GLU A 250 -17.89 -14.46 10.27
C GLU A 250 -18.73 -15.60 9.67
N SER A 251 -19.28 -15.39 8.48
CA SER A 251 -20.08 -16.42 7.77
C SER A 251 -19.21 -17.50 7.07
N GLY A 252 -17.88 -17.33 7.04
CA GLY A 252 -16.96 -18.20 6.29
C GLY A 252 -17.12 -18.07 4.77
N GLN A 253 -17.71 -17.00 4.27
CA GLN A 253 -17.70 -16.64 2.86
C GLN A 253 -16.28 -16.29 2.41
N LEU A 254 -15.54 -15.53 3.26
CA LEU A 254 -14.09 -15.39 3.18
C LEU A 254 -13.42 -16.30 4.21
N GLY A 255 -12.34 -16.96 3.80
CA GLY A 255 -11.48 -17.75 4.69
C GLY A 255 -10.56 -16.88 5.53
N ALA A 256 -10.00 -15.82 4.93
CA ALA A 256 -9.18 -14.83 5.61
C ALA A 256 -9.23 -13.46 4.89
N TYR A 257 -8.94 -12.41 5.64
CA TYR A 257 -8.66 -11.07 5.12
C TYR A 257 -7.27 -10.62 5.57
N CYS A 258 -6.43 -10.28 4.61
CA CYS A 258 -5.08 -9.80 4.84
C CYS A 258 -4.97 -8.35 4.37
N ALA A 259 -4.64 -7.41 5.24
CA ALA A 259 -4.57 -6.01 4.85
C ALA A 259 -3.35 -5.29 5.45
N ASP A 260 -2.84 -4.33 4.71
CA ASP A 260 -1.86 -3.36 5.21
C ASP A 260 -2.44 -1.93 5.21
N VAL A 261 -3.68 -1.80 4.77
CA VAL A 261 -4.39 -0.51 4.65
C VAL A 261 -5.81 -0.61 5.19
N MET A 262 -6.32 0.50 5.73
CA MET A 262 -7.66 0.61 6.29
C MET A 262 -8.43 1.73 5.62
N THR A 263 -9.77 1.69 5.70
CA THR A 263 -10.65 2.72 5.14
C THR A 263 -10.38 4.09 5.77
N GLU A 264 -10.08 4.11 7.08
CA GLU A 264 -9.61 5.27 7.84
C GLU A 264 -8.25 4.93 8.45
N GLU A 265 -7.26 5.82 8.33
CA GLU A 265 -5.91 5.63 8.86
C GLU A 265 -5.46 6.86 9.67
N PRO A 266 -5.18 6.73 10.98
CA PRO A 266 -5.32 5.53 11.83
C PRO A 266 -6.77 5.06 11.97
N PRO A 267 -6.99 3.73 12.03
CA PRO A 267 -8.35 3.19 12.12
C PRO A 267 -8.96 3.43 13.49
N ARG A 268 -10.29 3.47 13.55
CA ARG A 268 -11.04 3.54 14.81
C ARG A 268 -10.87 2.23 15.59
N ALA A 269 -10.79 2.34 16.91
CA ALA A 269 -10.62 1.17 17.80
C ALA A 269 -11.81 0.18 17.76
N ASP A 270 -12.98 0.63 17.31
CA ASP A 270 -14.21 -0.18 17.18
C ASP A 270 -14.40 -0.77 15.77
N ASN A 271 -13.40 -0.69 14.89
CA ASN A 271 -13.47 -1.26 13.55
C ASN A 271 -13.83 -2.77 13.61
N PRO A 272 -14.87 -3.22 12.85
CA PRO A 272 -15.42 -4.57 12.96
C PRO A 272 -14.37 -5.66 12.60
N LEU A 273 -13.40 -5.35 11.77
CA LEU A 273 -12.33 -6.28 11.36
C LEU A 273 -11.42 -6.68 12.52
N PHE A 274 -11.26 -5.85 13.55
CA PHE A 274 -10.40 -6.15 14.70
C PHE A 274 -10.95 -7.25 15.62
N ARG A 275 -12.19 -7.65 15.43
CA ARG A 275 -12.83 -8.77 16.16
C ARG A 275 -12.73 -10.09 15.41
N GLN A 276 -12.25 -10.08 14.16
CA GLN A 276 -12.20 -11.26 13.32
C GLN A 276 -10.85 -11.98 13.50
N PRO A 277 -10.82 -13.23 13.99
CA PRO A 277 -9.58 -13.96 14.26
C PRO A 277 -8.79 -14.31 12.97
N ASN A 278 -9.46 -14.30 11.83
CA ASN A 278 -8.91 -14.56 10.51
C ASN A 278 -8.68 -13.27 9.67
N ALA A 279 -8.68 -12.10 10.35
CA ALA A 279 -8.21 -10.83 9.77
C ALA A 279 -6.76 -10.55 10.21
N PHE A 280 -5.84 -10.55 9.24
CA PHE A 280 -4.41 -10.27 9.45
C PHE A 280 -4.11 -8.86 8.95
N ILE A 281 -4.00 -7.90 9.87
CA ILE A 281 -3.90 -6.46 9.53
C ILE A 281 -2.58 -5.91 10.05
N THR A 282 -1.84 -5.23 9.18
CA THR A 282 -0.60 -4.51 9.50
C THR A 282 -0.79 -3.00 9.32
N PRO A 283 -0.05 -2.16 10.06
CA PRO A 283 -0.32 -0.71 10.13
C PRO A 283 0.33 0.09 9.01
N HIS A 284 0.00 -0.22 7.74
CA HIS A 284 0.46 0.46 6.52
C HIS A 284 1.99 0.52 6.41
N ILE A 285 2.64 -0.63 6.55
CA ILE A 285 4.10 -0.79 6.58
C ILE A 285 4.68 -1.57 5.38
N ALA A 286 3.86 -2.02 4.44
CA ALA A 286 4.32 -2.79 3.29
C ALA A 286 5.40 -2.07 2.46
N TRP A 287 5.41 -0.74 2.48
CA TRP A 287 6.39 0.14 1.83
C TRP A 287 7.63 0.44 2.67
N ALA A 288 7.61 0.19 3.99
CA ALA A 288 8.48 0.81 4.98
C ALA A 288 9.83 0.10 5.16
N THR A 289 10.20 -0.88 4.33
CA THR A 289 11.52 -1.49 4.42
C THR A 289 12.61 -0.45 4.22
N ARG A 290 13.76 -0.64 4.85
CA ARG A 290 14.90 0.27 4.75
C ARG A 290 15.32 0.50 3.29
N GLU A 291 15.41 -0.57 2.51
CA GLU A 291 15.80 -0.54 1.11
C GLU A 291 14.79 0.25 0.24
N ALA A 292 13.49 0.12 0.52
CA ALA A 292 12.46 0.91 -0.16
C ALA A 292 12.58 2.39 0.19
N ARG A 293 12.80 2.72 1.47
CA ARG A 293 12.99 4.10 1.93
C ARG A 293 14.29 4.72 1.41
N GLU A 294 15.37 3.95 1.29
CA GLU A 294 16.62 4.39 0.64
C GLU A 294 16.38 4.73 -0.84
N ARG A 295 15.62 3.89 -1.58
CA ARG A 295 15.22 4.19 -2.97
C ARG A 295 14.33 5.44 -3.04
N LEU A 296 13.38 5.58 -2.12
CA LEU A 296 12.53 6.77 -2.03
C LEU A 296 13.38 8.04 -1.89
N MET A 297 14.34 8.04 -0.96
CA MET A 297 15.24 9.17 -0.73
C MET A 297 16.09 9.48 -1.97
N ALA A 298 16.62 8.47 -2.64
CA ALA A 298 17.41 8.66 -3.86
C ALA A 298 16.59 9.29 -5.00
N ILE A 299 15.35 8.82 -5.21
CA ILE A 299 14.43 9.39 -6.22
C ILE A 299 14.04 10.83 -5.83
N CYS A 300 13.79 11.10 -4.54
CA CYS A 300 13.48 12.44 -4.04
C CYS A 300 14.62 13.43 -4.35
N VAL A 301 15.86 13.05 -4.06
CA VAL A 301 17.05 13.87 -4.36
C VAL A 301 17.13 14.15 -5.86
N GLU A 302 16.90 13.14 -6.71
CA GLU A 302 16.95 13.30 -8.15
C GLU A 302 15.80 14.18 -8.68
N ASN A 303 14.59 14.05 -8.13
CA ASN A 303 13.46 14.94 -8.47
C ASN A 303 13.80 16.41 -8.16
N ILE A 304 14.41 16.67 -7.00
CA ILE A 304 14.81 18.04 -6.61
C ILE A 304 15.89 18.58 -7.56
N LYS A 305 16.94 17.78 -7.87
CA LYS A 305 18.01 18.16 -8.80
C LYS A 305 17.44 18.52 -10.18
N LYS A 306 16.55 17.68 -10.69
CA LYS A 306 15.90 17.88 -11.98
C LYS A 306 14.99 19.12 -11.99
N PHE A 307 14.25 19.35 -10.90
CA PHE A 307 13.47 20.57 -10.76
C PHE A 307 14.35 21.83 -10.76
N ILE A 308 15.45 21.85 -10.00
CA ILE A 308 16.42 22.97 -9.97
C ILE A 308 17.03 23.22 -11.36
N ALA A 309 17.29 22.17 -12.12
CA ALA A 309 17.80 22.27 -13.49
C ALA A 309 16.76 22.73 -14.54
N GLY A 310 15.48 22.88 -14.15
CA GLY A 310 14.40 23.25 -15.06
C GLY A 310 13.86 22.08 -15.90
N GLU A 311 14.19 20.85 -15.54
CA GLU A 311 13.79 19.60 -16.22
C GLU A 311 13.04 18.66 -15.27
N PRO A 312 11.93 19.06 -14.62
CA PRO A 312 11.27 18.26 -13.60
C PRO A 312 10.85 16.89 -14.14
N GLN A 313 11.00 15.86 -13.32
CA GLN A 313 10.58 14.47 -13.60
C GLN A 313 9.59 13.98 -12.55
N ASN A 314 8.88 12.87 -12.85
CA ASN A 314 7.86 12.30 -11.97
C ASN A 314 6.77 13.32 -11.59
N VAL A 315 6.46 14.24 -12.50
CA VAL A 315 5.43 15.26 -12.33
C VAL A 315 4.05 14.62 -12.44
N VAL A 316 3.12 15.00 -11.55
CA VAL A 316 1.74 14.49 -11.48
C VAL A 316 0.71 15.56 -11.72
#